data_592a58ee076ee686219d8cabe0420f11
#
_entry.id   592a58ee076ee686219d8cabe0420f11
#
_cell.length_a   1.000
_cell.length_b   1.000
_cell.length_c   1.000
_cell.angle_alpha   90.00
_cell.angle_beta   90.00
_cell.angle_gamma   90.00
#
_symmetry.space_group_name_H-M   'P 1'
#
loop_
_entity.id
_entity.type
_entity.pdbx_description
1 polymer ?
#
loop_
_entity_poly.entity_id
_entity_poly.type
_entity_poly.pdbx_seq_one_letter_code
_entity_poly.pdbx_strand_id
1 'polypeptide(L)'
;SGGAEYKKVWDGSNQFTSGGKKTTLRGVTYFTPAYDNYEGFIDKYGMSVIDAPDEETYQFLVEKWVRKDPYTGETVSEISEEDIRLGARVYIASRRVGLTGDLLEEEIRQNPTTVQEMFEAANTDCSFNSYNINQRKRELEEKPVFKRKIIFYLDGETQKVKWRDATDNERNFHWEITWGLHPTFVSNKSIMINGAKAPGNSTDGAIAVDSYSNSQGGRKYGSKACALIGRRSDLLDPENTGKPIGMLYGRPAEKDMLHRQVMLAGLYFGYPIWYEHTADDYWGYFKERGKLGYLGKYPTSLIDPTKRETQDRHKGTPITPFSLTKQLDNGISFFENHCDKIDWIEILDNALLFDPYDRTKFDILVSFLILISVLMERPIKPPPKKTPLVQVYPTQKTVYN
;
A
#
# COMPACT_ATOMS: atom_id res chain seq x y z
N SER A 1 20.17 -12.98 -4.23
CA SER A 1 20.27 -13.52 -2.86
C SER A 1 21.56 -13.12 -2.13
N GLY A 2 22.61 -12.61 -2.81
CA GLY A 2 23.86 -12.22 -2.15
C GLY A 2 23.73 -11.01 -1.20
N GLY A 3 22.85 -10.05 -1.48
CA GLY A 3 22.72 -8.82 -0.69
C GLY A 3 22.23 -9.04 0.75
N ALA A 4 21.29 -9.96 0.96
CA ALA A 4 20.76 -10.27 2.29
C ALA A 4 21.80 -10.99 3.19
N GLU A 5 22.65 -11.81 2.61
CA GLU A 5 23.75 -12.48 3.34
C GLU A 5 24.86 -11.47 3.68
N TYR A 6 25.22 -10.59 2.75
CA TYR A 6 26.15 -9.49 3.01
C TYR A 6 25.66 -8.54 4.09
N LYS A 7 24.35 -8.20 4.10
CA LYS A 7 23.76 -7.37 5.15
C LYS A 7 23.88 -8.03 6.52
N LYS A 8 23.66 -9.35 6.63
CA LYS A 8 23.85 -10.08 7.90
C LYS A 8 25.31 -10.01 8.40
N VAL A 9 26.27 -10.11 7.49
CA VAL A 9 27.69 -9.97 7.81
C VAL A 9 28.00 -8.53 8.25
N TRP A 10 27.45 -7.53 7.56
CA TRP A 10 27.58 -6.11 7.89
C TRP A 10 27.01 -5.81 9.28
N ASP A 11 25.75 -6.19 9.53
CA ASP A 11 25.08 -5.98 10.80
C ASP A 11 25.79 -6.72 11.94
N GLY A 12 26.27 -7.94 11.69
CA GLY A 12 27.05 -8.74 12.64
C GLY A 12 28.41 -8.10 12.99
N SER A 13 29.05 -7.43 12.04
CA SER A 13 30.33 -6.73 12.27
C SER A 13 30.14 -5.45 13.09
N ASN A 14 29.05 -4.72 12.87
CA ASN A 14 28.75 -3.48 13.60
C ASN A 14 28.25 -3.72 15.03
N GLN A 15 27.69 -4.89 15.34
CA GLN A 15 27.23 -5.23 16.69
C GLN A 15 28.38 -5.42 17.72
N PHE A 16 29.61 -5.41 17.27
CA PHE A 16 30.78 -5.52 18.15
C PHE A 16 31.00 -4.30 19.04
N THR A 17 30.40 -3.14 18.69
CA THR A 17 30.54 -1.87 19.42
C THR A 17 29.37 -1.56 20.35
N SER A 18 28.27 -2.30 20.29
CA SER A 18 27.05 -1.97 21.04
C SER A 18 26.50 -3.21 21.78
N GLY A 19 26.99 -3.45 23.01
CA GLY A 19 26.30 -4.36 23.92
C GLY A 19 26.97 -5.70 24.28
N GLY A 20 28.24 -5.89 24.04
CA GLY A 20 29.03 -6.96 24.73
C GLY A 20 28.82 -8.41 24.30
N LYS A 21 28.08 -8.70 23.23
CA LYS A 21 28.03 -10.06 22.64
C LYS A 21 29.13 -10.24 21.60
N LYS A 22 30.04 -11.16 21.84
CA LYS A 22 31.11 -11.53 20.91
C LYS A 22 30.51 -12.17 19.65
N THR A 23 30.63 -11.50 18.50
CA THR A 23 30.44 -12.14 17.20
C THR A 23 31.77 -12.79 16.75
N THR A 24 31.70 -13.84 15.96
CA THR A 24 32.88 -14.52 15.39
C THR A 24 33.51 -13.73 14.24
N LEU A 25 32.86 -12.68 13.76
CA LEU A 25 33.35 -11.83 12.67
C LEU A 25 34.15 -10.66 13.26
N ARG A 26 35.46 -10.63 12.92
CA ARG A 26 36.36 -9.52 13.25
C ARG A 26 36.52 -8.65 12.02
N GLY A 27 35.77 -7.57 11.93
CA GLY A 27 35.90 -6.63 10.84
C GLY A 27 35.30 -5.27 11.22
N VAL A 28 35.87 -4.20 10.68
CA VAL A 28 35.26 -2.87 10.69
C VAL A 28 34.59 -2.72 9.34
N THR A 29 33.27 -2.51 9.34
CA THR A 29 32.56 -2.21 8.11
C THR A 29 32.80 -0.76 7.73
N TYR A 30 33.18 -0.55 6.47
CA TYR A 30 33.39 0.76 5.88
C TYR A 30 32.54 0.88 4.62
N PHE A 31 31.82 1.95 4.50
CA PHE A 31 31.01 2.29 3.33
C PHE A 31 31.55 3.59 2.71
N THR A 32 31.82 3.54 1.41
CA THR A 32 32.17 4.70 0.62
C THR A 32 30.96 5.11 -0.22
N PRO A 33 30.30 6.23 0.06
CA PRO A 33 29.23 6.75 -0.78
C PRO A 33 29.72 6.99 -2.20
N ALA A 34 28.84 6.87 -3.19
CA ALA A 34 29.21 7.02 -4.59
C ALA A 34 29.88 8.37 -4.90
N TYR A 35 29.47 9.43 -4.23
CA TYR A 35 30.06 10.78 -4.42
C TYR A 35 31.50 10.90 -3.90
N ASP A 36 32.00 9.98 -3.07
CA ASP A 36 33.37 10.03 -2.54
C ASP A 36 34.43 9.58 -3.54
N ASN A 37 34.05 8.96 -4.65
CA ASN A 37 35.01 8.58 -5.70
C ASN A 37 34.35 8.62 -7.09
N TYR A 38 33.41 9.54 -7.29
CA TYR A 38 32.71 9.63 -8.56
C TYR A 38 33.64 10.14 -9.66
N GLU A 39 33.78 9.37 -10.73
CA GLU A 39 34.57 9.75 -11.90
C GLU A 39 34.04 11.07 -12.48
N GLY A 40 34.95 11.99 -12.74
CA GLY A 40 34.60 13.34 -13.16
C GLY A 40 34.60 14.40 -12.05
N PHE A 41 34.63 13.95 -10.78
CA PHE A 41 34.71 14.84 -9.61
C PHE A 41 35.93 14.55 -8.73
N ILE A 42 37.06 14.19 -9.34
CA ILE A 42 38.32 13.96 -8.65
C ILE A 42 39.30 15.12 -9.02
N ASP A 43 39.76 15.85 -8.03
CA ASP A 43 40.66 16.99 -8.22
C ASP A 43 42.09 16.58 -8.64
N LYS A 44 42.94 17.54 -8.81
CA LYS A 44 44.35 17.33 -9.21
C LYS A 44 45.19 16.58 -8.16
N TYR A 45 44.73 16.51 -6.92
CA TYR A 45 45.38 15.80 -5.82
C TYR A 45 44.80 14.40 -5.59
N GLY A 46 43.82 13.99 -6.37
CA GLY A 46 43.12 12.72 -6.21
C GLY A 46 42.03 12.73 -5.13
N MET A 47 41.57 13.91 -4.68
CA MET A 47 40.55 14.06 -3.67
C MET A 47 39.18 14.24 -4.33
N SER A 48 38.16 13.70 -3.71
CA SER A 48 36.76 13.79 -4.18
C SER A 48 36.20 15.20 -3.97
N VAL A 49 35.64 15.76 -5.01
CA VAL A 49 34.94 17.06 -5.00
C VAL A 49 33.44 16.81 -4.73
N ILE A 50 33.13 16.68 -3.46
CA ILE A 50 31.78 16.25 -3.01
C ILE A 50 30.75 17.37 -3.17
N ASP A 51 31.12 18.57 -2.70
CA ASP A 51 30.28 19.77 -2.75
C ASP A 51 30.84 20.75 -3.80
N ALA A 52 30.21 21.90 -3.98
CA ALA A 52 30.64 22.91 -4.96
C ALA A 52 32.13 23.22 -4.85
N PRO A 53 32.92 23.09 -5.93
CA PRO A 53 34.36 23.34 -5.93
C PRO A 53 34.70 24.84 -5.84
N ASP A 54 35.92 25.14 -5.41
CA ASP A 54 36.51 26.45 -5.60
C ASP A 54 36.84 26.66 -7.09
N GLU A 55 37.17 27.91 -7.47
CA GLU A 55 37.36 28.26 -8.87
C GLU A 55 38.58 27.55 -9.50
N GLU A 56 39.66 27.30 -8.74
CA GLU A 56 40.84 26.57 -9.24
C GLU A 56 40.52 25.12 -9.54
N THR A 57 39.85 24.45 -8.62
CA THR A 57 39.40 23.07 -8.76
C THR A 57 38.35 22.95 -9.88
N TYR A 58 37.42 23.90 -9.97
CA TYR A 58 36.43 23.95 -11.04
C TYR A 58 37.09 24.01 -12.42
N GLN A 59 38.03 24.94 -12.65
CA GLN A 59 38.73 25.07 -13.93
C GLN A 59 39.46 23.78 -14.30
N PHE A 60 40.14 23.15 -13.34
CA PHE A 60 40.83 21.88 -13.55
C PHE A 60 39.85 20.78 -13.97
N LEU A 61 38.72 20.66 -13.32
CA LEU A 61 37.71 19.62 -13.63
C LEU A 61 37.06 19.84 -15.00
N VAL A 62 36.75 21.10 -15.34
CA VAL A 62 36.23 21.46 -16.67
C VAL A 62 37.22 21.09 -17.76
N GLU A 63 38.48 21.49 -17.61
CA GLU A 63 39.53 21.20 -18.60
C GLU A 63 39.73 19.69 -18.80
N LYS A 64 39.65 18.91 -17.72
CA LYS A 64 39.91 17.47 -17.73
C LYS A 64 38.71 16.64 -18.23
N TRP A 65 37.50 17.00 -17.84
CA TRP A 65 36.33 16.12 -18.00
C TRP A 65 35.28 16.62 -18.99
N VAL A 66 35.15 17.95 -19.18
CA VAL A 66 34.16 18.50 -20.11
C VAL A 66 34.70 18.49 -21.52
N ARG A 67 34.08 17.72 -22.38
CA ARG A 67 34.42 17.65 -23.80
C ARG A 67 33.38 18.38 -24.62
N LYS A 68 33.82 19.25 -25.52
CA LYS A 68 32.94 19.96 -26.45
C LYS A 68 33.19 19.47 -27.86
N ASP A 69 32.13 19.37 -28.64
CA ASP A 69 32.21 19.12 -30.06
C ASP A 69 32.96 20.29 -30.73
N PRO A 70 34.04 20.03 -31.47
CA PRO A 70 34.84 21.07 -32.06
C PRO A 70 34.14 21.88 -33.16
N TYR A 71 33.04 21.37 -33.72
CA TYR A 71 32.27 21.98 -34.80
C TYR A 71 31.05 22.75 -34.30
N THR A 72 30.32 22.18 -33.31
CA THR A 72 29.10 22.78 -32.77
C THR A 72 29.30 23.54 -31.49
N GLY A 73 30.38 23.28 -30.75
CA GLY A 73 30.65 23.84 -29.43
C GLY A 73 29.76 23.27 -28.31
N GLU A 74 28.92 22.31 -28.63
CA GLU A 74 28.03 21.64 -27.65
C GLU A 74 28.79 20.65 -26.77
N THR A 75 28.36 20.51 -25.50
CA THR A 75 28.95 19.57 -24.55
C THR A 75 28.55 18.13 -24.96
N VAL A 76 29.56 17.30 -25.24
CA VAL A 76 29.39 15.89 -25.60
C VAL A 76 29.79 14.91 -24.48
N SER A 77 30.33 15.44 -23.39
CA SER A 77 30.62 14.63 -22.19
C SER A 77 29.37 14.40 -21.37
N GLU A 78 29.37 13.33 -20.59
CA GLU A 78 28.28 12.97 -19.69
C GLU A 78 28.08 14.01 -18.57
N ILE A 79 29.15 14.72 -18.19
CA ILE A 79 29.18 15.73 -17.14
C ILE A 79 29.35 17.11 -17.80
N SER A 80 28.47 18.03 -17.49
CA SER A 80 28.53 19.42 -17.99
C SER A 80 29.32 20.36 -17.05
N GLU A 81 29.62 21.56 -17.52
CA GLU A 81 30.21 22.61 -16.66
C GLU A 81 29.29 22.98 -15.49
N GLU A 82 27.97 22.97 -15.72
CA GLU A 82 26.98 23.28 -14.70
C GLU A 82 26.97 22.18 -13.62
N ASP A 83 27.08 20.92 -14.02
CA ASP A 83 27.13 19.78 -13.09
C ASP A 83 28.39 19.88 -12.19
N ILE A 84 29.55 20.21 -12.77
CA ILE A 84 30.78 20.37 -11.99
C ILE A 84 30.65 21.47 -10.93
N ARG A 85 29.95 22.57 -11.23
CA ARG A 85 29.71 23.65 -10.24
C ARG A 85 28.87 23.18 -9.04
N LEU A 86 28.07 22.16 -9.20
CA LEU A 86 27.20 21.63 -8.13
C LEU A 86 27.93 20.65 -7.20
N GLY A 87 28.98 19.98 -7.69
CA GLY A 87 29.68 18.91 -6.98
C GLY A 87 29.01 17.54 -7.10
N ALA A 88 29.77 16.48 -6.80
CA ALA A 88 29.36 15.09 -7.02
C ALA A 88 28.06 14.71 -6.32
N ARG A 89 27.83 15.19 -5.10
CA ARG A 89 26.62 14.85 -4.31
C ARG A 89 25.35 15.34 -4.99
N VAL A 90 25.35 16.60 -5.42
CA VAL A 90 24.20 17.21 -6.09
C VAL A 90 24.02 16.63 -7.48
N TYR A 91 25.10 16.37 -8.19
CA TYR A 91 25.07 15.72 -9.50
C TYR A 91 24.42 14.35 -9.46
N ILE A 92 24.83 13.45 -8.53
CA ILE A 92 24.21 12.13 -8.37
C ILE A 92 22.71 12.26 -8.00
N ALA A 93 22.36 13.22 -7.14
CA ALA A 93 20.97 13.48 -6.81
C ALA A 93 20.17 13.95 -8.02
N SER A 94 20.72 14.82 -8.89
CA SER A 94 20.05 15.31 -10.09
C SER A 94 19.80 14.20 -11.12
N ARG A 95 20.71 13.24 -11.26
CA ARG A 95 20.52 12.07 -12.14
C ARG A 95 19.31 11.24 -11.79
N ARG A 96 18.90 11.23 -10.52
CA ARG A 96 17.73 10.49 -10.03
C ARG A 96 16.41 11.21 -10.29
N VAL A 97 16.46 12.51 -10.57
CA VAL A 97 15.27 13.32 -10.82
C VAL A 97 14.59 12.86 -12.12
N GLY A 98 13.33 12.46 -12.01
CA GLY A 98 12.54 11.97 -13.15
C GLY A 98 12.73 10.50 -13.50
N LEU A 99 13.67 9.78 -12.85
CA LEU A 99 13.74 8.32 -12.97
C LEU A 99 12.68 7.67 -12.08
N THR A 100 12.09 6.58 -12.56
CA THR A 100 11.10 5.78 -11.84
C THR A 100 11.32 4.29 -12.11
N GLY A 101 10.78 3.42 -11.23
CA GLY A 101 10.86 1.97 -11.38
C GLY A 101 12.29 1.45 -11.52
N ASP A 102 12.48 0.52 -12.46
CA ASP A 102 13.75 -0.19 -12.67
C ASP A 102 14.93 0.74 -12.96
N LEU A 103 14.68 1.87 -13.67
CA LEU A 103 15.74 2.83 -13.98
C LEU A 103 16.27 3.55 -12.74
N LEU A 104 15.39 3.91 -11.82
CA LEU A 104 15.79 4.51 -10.54
C LEU A 104 16.51 3.50 -9.66
N GLU A 105 16.02 2.26 -9.60
CA GLU A 105 16.68 1.19 -8.83
C GLU A 105 18.07 0.87 -9.37
N GLU A 106 18.24 0.85 -10.70
CA GLU A 106 19.54 0.63 -11.34
C GLU A 106 20.51 1.77 -11.03
N GLU A 107 20.06 3.04 -11.11
CA GLU A 107 20.90 4.21 -10.77
C GLU A 107 21.33 4.19 -9.29
N ILE A 108 20.41 3.84 -8.37
CA ILE A 108 20.74 3.70 -6.94
C ILE A 108 21.71 2.54 -6.71
N ARG A 109 21.55 1.42 -7.41
CA ARG A 109 22.41 0.25 -7.29
C ARG A 109 23.83 0.55 -7.75
N GLN A 110 23.97 1.30 -8.84
CA GLN A 110 25.28 1.70 -9.37
C GLN A 110 25.94 2.79 -8.53
N ASN A 111 25.15 3.72 -8.00
CA ASN A 111 25.62 4.91 -7.30
C ASN A 111 24.96 5.04 -5.90
N PRO A 112 25.15 4.07 -4.96
CA PRO A 112 24.57 4.16 -3.63
C PRO A 112 25.21 5.32 -2.84
N THR A 113 24.36 6.16 -2.23
CA THR A 113 24.81 7.28 -1.40
C THR A 113 24.73 6.98 0.09
N THR A 114 24.05 5.90 0.46
CA THR A 114 23.92 5.41 1.84
C THR A 114 24.16 3.90 1.92
N VAL A 115 24.53 3.43 3.12
CA VAL A 115 24.66 2.00 3.41
C VAL A 115 23.34 1.25 3.11
N GLN A 116 22.23 1.89 3.40
CA GLN A 116 20.91 1.31 3.16
C GLN A 116 20.66 1.11 1.68
N GLU A 117 20.91 2.12 0.85
CA GLU A 117 20.78 2.02 -0.60
C GLU A 117 21.63 0.87 -1.18
N MET A 118 22.86 0.69 -0.67
CA MET A 118 23.75 -0.38 -1.09
C MET A 118 23.13 -1.77 -0.89
N PHE A 119 22.34 -1.96 0.18
CA PHE A 119 21.70 -3.27 0.47
C PHE A 119 20.26 -3.36 -0.07
N GLU A 120 19.55 -2.26 -0.19
CA GLU A 120 18.15 -2.21 -0.67
C GLU A 120 18.06 -2.43 -2.18
N ALA A 121 18.96 -1.83 -2.95
CA ALA A 121 19.05 -2.03 -4.40
C ALA A 121 19.43 -3.48 -4.81
N ALA A 122 19.83 -4.33 -3.86
CA ALA A 122 20.14 -5.73 -4.12
C ALA A 122 18.92 -6.68 -4.07
N ASN A 123 17.72 -6.16 -3.79
CA ASN A 123 16.48 -6.97 -3.70
C ASN A 123 15.81 -7.10 -5.07
N THR A 124 16.50 -7.71 -6.03
CA THR A 124 16.03 -7.91 -7.41
C THR A 124 14.83 -8.87 -7.54
N ASP A 125 14.45 -9.56 -6.45
CA ASP A 125 13.36 -10.54 -6.43
C ASP A 125 12.03 -9.92 -5.95
N CYS A 126 11.99 -8.60 -5.63
CA CYS A 126 10.76 -7.93 -5.20
C CYS A 126 9.87 -7.62 -6.41
N SER A 127 8.60 -8.03 -6.36
CA SER A 127 7.61 -7.74 -7.40
C SER A 127 7.15 -6.28 -7.43
N PHE A 128 7.50 -5.47 -6.43
CA PHE A 128 7.09 -4.08 -6.26
C PHE A 128 8.30 -3.16 -6.17
N ASN A 129 8.09 -1.85 -6.29
CA ASN A 129 9.16 -0.85 -6.16
C ASN A 129 9.74 -0.86 -4.74
N SER A 130 10.85 -1.56 -4.57
CA SER A 130 11.50 -1.77 -3.27
C SER A 130 12.05 -0.47 -2.67
N TYR A 131 12.46 0.48 -3.51
CA TYR A 131 12.94 1.79 -3.06
C TYR A 131 11.83 2.59 -2.38
N ASN A 132 10.66 2.74 -3.02
CA ASN A 132 9.52 3.45 -2.43
C ASN A 132 9.06 2.79 -1.13
N ILE A 133 9.04 1.45 -1.10
CA ILE A 133 8.65 0.68 0.08
C ILE A 133 9.62 0.96 1.24
N ASN A 134 10.91 0.88 1.00
CA ASN A 134 11.91 1.09 2.04
C ASN A 134 11.96 2.56 2.50
N GLN A 135 11.76 3.51 1.59
CA GLN A 135 11.62 4.92 1.94
C GLN A 135 10.42 5.12 2.88
N ARG A 136 9.25 4.57 2.52
CA ARG A 136 8.04 4.68 3.35
C ARG A 136 8.20 4.03 4.72
N LYS A 137 8.86 2.89 4.80
CA LYS A 137 9.17 2.24 6.08
C LYS A 137 9.95 3.17 7.00
N ARG A 138 11.02 3.80 6.51
CA ARG A 138 11.84 4.76 7.28
C ARG A 138 11.01 5.92 7.79
N GLU A 139 10.15 6.50 6.93
CA GLU A 139 9.25 7.58 7.34
C GLU A 139 8.33 7.16 8.49
N LEU A 140 7.78 5.93 8.43
CA LEU A 140 6.92 5.39 9.48
C LEU A 140 7.66 5.02 10.77
N GLU A 141 8.92 4.60 10.68
CA GLU A 141 9.80 4.36 11.83
C GLU A 141 10.18 5.67 12.53
N GLU A 142 10.48 6.74 11.75
CA GLU A 142 10.77 8.07 12.28
C GLU A 142 9.54 8.79 12.82
N LYS A 143 8.40 8.67 12.13
CA LYS A 143 7.13 9.31 12.46
C LYS A 143 5.98 8.31 12.41
N PRO A 144 5.81 7.51 13.46
CA PRO A 144 4.75 6.51 13.51
C PRO A 144 3.36 7.15 13.43
N VAL A 145 2.50 6.61 12.56
CA VAL A 145 1.10 7.01 12.49
C VAL A 145 0.33 6.41 13.66
N PHE A 146 -0.42 7.25 14.36
CA PHE A 146 -1.26 6.78 15.46
C PHE A 146 -2.39 5.88 14.96
N LYS A 147 -2.49 4.70 15.55
CA LYS A 147 -3.52 3.69 15.25
C LYS A 147 -4.27 3.36 16.52
N ARG A 148 -5.59 3.57 16.51
CA ARG A 148 -6.42 3.21 17.64
C ARG A 148 -6.81 1.75 17.58
N LYS A 149 -6.57 1.01 18.65
CA LYS A 149 -6.91 -0.42 18.78
C LYS A 149 -8.32 -0.58 19.30
N ILE A 150 -9.22 -1.13 18.49
CA ILE A 150 -10.64 -1.20 18.80
C ILE A 150 -11.27 -2.55 18.49
N ILE A 151 -12.44 -2.76 19.09
CA ILE A 151 -13.39 -3.84 18.76
C ILE A 151 -14.74 -3.21 18.43
N PHE A 152 -15.34 -3.64 17.33
CA PHE A 152 -16.72 -3.31 17.00
C PHE A 152 -17.68 -4.23 17.74
N TYR A 153 -18.77 -3.65 18.24
CA TYR A 153 -19.86 -4.40 18.88
C TYR A 153 -21.23 -3.84 18.49
N LEU A 154 -22.27 -4.70 18.61
CA LEU A 154 -23.64 -4.27 18.42
C LEU A 154 -24.20 -3.80 19.76
N ASP A 155 -24.64 -2.56 19.79
CA ASP A 155 -25.32 -1.97 20.95
C ASP A 155 -26.72 -2.59 21.09
N GLY A 156 -27.01 -3.17 22.22
CA GLY A 156 -28.27 -3.87 22.49
C GLY A 156 -29.49 -2.96 22.47
N GLU A 157 -29.36 -1.70 22.89
CA GLU A 157 -30.47 -0.75 22.96
C GLU A 157 -30.77 -0.13 21.59
N THR A 158 -29.73 0.39 20.92
CA THR A 158 -29.90 1.14 19.68
C THR A 158 -29.87 0.28 18.42
N GLN A 159 -29.45 -0.99 18.55
CA GLN A 159 -29.19 -1.91 17.42
C GLN A 159 -28.21 -1.33 16.39
N LYS A 160 -27.40 -0.37 16.80
CA LYS A 160 -26.32 0.24 15.98
C LYS A 160 -24.98 -0.36 16.34
N VAL A 161 -24.08 -0.40 15.39
CA VAL A 161 -22.71 -0.80 15.65
C VAL A 161 -21.98 0.37 16.29
N LYS A 162 -21.35 0.09 17.41
CA LYS A 162 -20.43 0.99 18.13
C LYS A 162 -19.05 0.36 18.21
N TRP A 163 -18.08 1.12 18.66
CA TRP A 163 -16.73 0.63 18.91
C TRP A 163 -16.33 0.95 20.34
N ARG A 164 -15.40 0.19 20.87
CA ARG A 164 -14.71 0.44 22.13
C ARG A 164 -13.22 0.12 21.96
N ASP A 165 -12.41 0.64 22.84
CA ASP A 165 -11.00 0.25 22.88
C ASP A 165 -10.86 -1.26 23.15
N ALA A 166 -9.86 -1.87 22.53
CA ALA A 166 -9.55 -3.28 22.72
C ALA A 166 -8.95 -3.49 24.10
N THR A 167 -9.35 -4.57 24.75
CA THR A 167 -8.82 -4.98 26.06
C THR A 167 -7.56 -5.82 25.90
N ASP A 168 -6.84 -6.06 27.02
CA ASP A 168 -5.65 -6.90 27.03
C ASP A 168 -5.89 -8.33 26.52
N ASN A 169 -7.09 -8.87 26.72
CA ASN A 169 -7.48 -10.20 26.23
C ASN A 169 -7.66 -10.23 24.68
N GLU A 170 -7.82 -9.07 24.08
CA GLU A 170 -8.02 -8.89 22.63
C GLU A 170 -6.75 -8.45 21.90
N ARG A 171 -5.58 -8.48 22.57
CA ARG A 171 -4.29 -8.03 22.01
C ARG A 171 -3.92 -8.66 20.68
N ASN A 172 -4.32 -9.89 20.46
CA ASN A 172 -3.94 -10.66 19.28
C ASN A 172 -4.98 -10.62 18.17
N PHE A 173 -6.12 -9.95 18.41
CA PHE A 173 -7.20 -9.88 17.43
C PHE A 173 -8.08 -8.64 17.67
N HIS A 174 -7.71 -7.52 17.08
CA HIS A 174 -8.42 -6.24 17.15
C HIS A 174 -8.21 -5.46 15.85
N TRP A 175 -9.06 -4.50 15.60
CA TRP A 175 -8.84 -3.52 14.54
C TRP A 175 -7.86 -2.44 14.98
N GLU A 176 -6.93 -2.10 14.11
CA GLU A 176 -6.15 -0.87 14.17
C GLU A 176 -6.75 0.13 13.18
N ILE A 177 -7.21 1.28 13.66
CA ILE A 177 -7.93 2.27 12.85
C ILE A 177 -7.21 3.63 12.92
N THR A 178 -6.98 4.23 11.76
CA THR A 178 -6.37 5.57 11.64
C THR A 178 -7.41 6.67 11.39
N TRP A 179 -8.60 6.32 10.87
CA TRP A 179 -9.63 7.28 10.47
C TRP A 179 -11.05 6.72 10.66
N GLY A 180 -12.04 7.62 10.83
CA GLY A 180 -13.47 7.25 10.85
C GLY A 180 -14.05 6.94 12.22
N LEU A 181 -13.30 7.16 13.29
CA LEU A 181 -13.78 7.00 14.67
C LEU A 181 -14.23 8.32 15.33
N HIS A 182 -14.08 9.44 14.62
CA HIS A 182 -14.49 10.74 15.14
C HIS A 182 -16.03 10.84 15.23
N PRO A 183 -16.61 11.51 16.25
CA PRO A 183 -18.07 11.63 16.43
C PRO A 183 -18.81 12.26 15.24
N THR A 184 -18.13 13.08 14.44
CA THR A 184 -18.72 13.68 13.22
C THR A 184 -18.84 12.71 12.04
N PHE A 185 -18.22 11.53 12.12
CA PHE A 185 -18.35 10.52 11.09
C PHE A 185 -19.77 9.92 11.09
N VAL A 186 -20.44 9.94 9.93
CA VAL A 186 -21.78 9.37 9.77
C VAL A 186 -21.69 7.87 9.64
N SER A 187 -21.68 7.18 10.79
CA SER A 187 -21.65 5.72 10.89
C SER A 187 -23.02 5.07 10.68
N ASN A 188 -23.03 3.74 10.48
CA ASN A 188 -24.23 2.91 10.37
C ASN A 188 -25.21 3.31 9.23
N LYS A 189 -24.69 3.94 8.19
CA LYS A 189 -25.50 4.35 7.03
C LYS A 189 -25.83 3.13 6.17
N SER A 190 -27.11 2.89 5.97
CA SER A 190 -27.60 1.80 5.11
C SER A 190 -28.72 2.30 4.19
N ILE A 191 -28.85 1.64 3.05
CA ILE A 191 -29.93 1.90 2.08
C ILE A 191 -30.67 0.59 1.83
N MET A 192 -31.90 0.70 1.30
CA MET A 192 -32.68 -0.46 0.86
C MET A 192 -32.52 -0.64 -0.64
N ILE A 193 -32.09 -1.82 -1.08
CA ILE A 193 -32.00 -2.19 -2.49
C ILE A 193 -32.78 -3.49 -2.65
N ASN A 194 -33.83 -3.48 -3.46
CA ASN A 194 -34.68 -4.66 -3.72
C ASN A 194 -35.14 -5.38 -2.43
N GLY A 195 -35.54 -4.61 -1.42
CA GLY A 195 -36.02 -5.15 -0.14
C GLY A 195 -34.92 -5.63 0.83
N ALA A 196 -33.66 -5.55 0.47
CA ALA A 196 -32.53 -5.91 1.33
C ALA A 196 -31.73 -4.69 1.78
N LYS A 197 -31.22 -4.73 3.02
CA LYS A 197 -30.29 -3.70 3.51
C LYS A 197 -28.94 -3.84 2.80
N ALA A 198 -28.42 -2.70 2.31
CA ALA A 198 -27.13 -2.58 1.63
C ALA A 198 -26.32 -1.42 2.22
N PRO A 199 -24.99 -1.39 1.99
CA PRO A 199 -24.12 -0.33 2.49
C PRO A 199 -24.52 1.04 1.92
N GLY A 200 -24.66 2.03 2.81
CA GLY A 200 -25.06 3.39 2.42
C GLY A 200 -23.91 4.28 1.94
N ASN A 201 -22.66 3.91 2.21
CA ASN A 201 -21.44 4.58 1.78
C ASN A 201 -20.64 3.73 0.79
N SER A 202 -21.31 2.98 -0.07
CA SER A 202 -20.68 2.03 -1.00
C SER A 202 -19.75 2.70 -2.02
N THR A 203 -19.91 4.01 -2.24
CA THR A 203 -19.06 4.81 -3.12
C THR A 203 -17.79 5.32 -2.44
N ASP A 204 -17.77 5.36 -1.12
CA ASP A 204 -16.75 6.07 -0.35
C ASP A 204 -15.61 5.17 0.09
N GLY A 205 -15.86 3.87 0.18
CA GLY A 205 -14.84 2.91 0.60
C GLY A 205 -15.23 1.46 0.40
N ALA A 206 -14.35 0.59 0.86
CA ALA A 206 -14.46 -0.86 0.74
C ALA A 206 -13.78 -1.56 1.93
N ILE A 207 -14.16 -2.82 2.15
CA ILE A 207 -13.46 -3.74 3.04
C ILE A 207 -13.02 -4.95 2.21
N ALA A 208 -11.75 -5.32 2.31
CA ALA A 208 -11.21 -6.52 1.68
C ALA A 208 -10.73 -7.50 2.74
N VAL A 209 -10.92 -8.79 2.48
CA VAL A 209 -10.60 -9.84 3.44
C VAL A 209 -9.94 -11.01 2.74
N ASP A 210 -8.80 -11.42 3.28
CA ASP A 210 -8.23 -12.74 3.06
C ASP A 210 -8.39 -13.56 4.33
N SER A 211 -9.08 -14.69 4.22
CA SER A 211 -9.39 -15.55 5.36
C SER A 211 -8.58 -16.84 5.32
N TYR A 212 -8.25 -17.37 6.48
CA TYR A 212 -7.56 -18.65 6.56
C TYR A 212 -8.50 -19.83 6.33
N SER A 213 -8.01 -20.86 5.63
CA SER A 213 -8.71 -22.13 5.53
C SER A 213 -8.61 -22.92 6.85
N ASN A 214 -9.71 -23.58 7.25
CA ASN A 214 -9.71 -24.55 8.36
C ASN A 214 -9.04 -25.87 7.94
N SER A 215 -7.79 -25.85 7.48
CA SER A 215 -7.08 -27.12 7.33
C SER A 215 -6.85 -27.72 8.72
N GLN A 216 -7.58 -28.77 9.02
CA GLN A 216 -7.40 -29.64 10.18
C GLN A 216 -6.06 -30.39 10.07
N GLY A 217 -5.00 -29.71 10.26
CA GLY A 217 -3.69 -30.32 10.35
C GLY A 217 -2.89 -29.56 11.37
N GLY A 218 -2.60 -30.17 12.52
CA GLY A 218 -1.92 -29.64 13.70
C GLY A 218 -0.61 -28.88 13.47
N ARG A 219 -0.61 -27.96 12.55
CA ARG A 219 0.51 -27.03 12.35
C ARG A 219 0.45 -25.96 13.41
N LYS A 220 1.47 -25.94 14.26
CA LYS A 220 1.72 -24.97 15.33
C LYS A 220 1.74 -23.50 14.84
N TYR A 221 1.82 -23.29 13.53
CA TYR A 221 1.83 -22.01 12.82
C TYR A 221 0.83 -22.07 11.66
N GLY A 222 -0.47 -21.93 11.96
CA GLY A 222 -1.49 -21.83 10.91
C GLY A 222 -1.51 -20.43 10.29
N SER A 223 -1.97 -20.33 9.03
CA SER A 223 -2.30 -19.08 8.36
C SER A 223 -3.16 -18.19 9.24
N LYS A 224 -2.96 -16.88 9.20
CA LYS A 224 -3.76 -15.88 9.88
C LYS A 224 -4.78 -15.31 8.90
N ALA A 225 -5.73 -14.52 9.39
CA ALA A 225 -6.59 -13.74 8.52
C ALA A 225 -6.16 -12.28 8.53
N CYS A 226 -6.37 -11.61 7.42
CA CYS A 226 -6.27 -10.17 7.34
C CYS A 226 -7.56 -9.59 6.77
N ALA A 227 -8.02 -8.48 7.34
CA ALA A 227 -9.06 -7.66 6.76
C ALA A 227 -8.61 -6.20 6.76
N LEU A 228 -8.78 -5.51 5.65
CA LEU A 228 -8.41 -4.12 5.47
C LEU A 228 -9.65 -3.29 5.13
N ILE A 229 -9.75 -2.12 5.76
CA ILE A 229 -10.75 -1.10 5.44
C ILE A 229 -10.03 -0.01 4.65
N GLY A 230 -10.58 0.42 3.52
CA GLY A 230 -10.01 1.49 2.72
C GLY A 230 -11.03 2.53 2.30
N ARG A 231 -10.56 3.76 2.08
CA ARG A 231 -11.33 4.85 1.48
C ARG A 231 -10.92 5.06 0.03
N ARG A 232 -11.91 5.32 -0.82
CA ARG A 232 -11.64 5.71 -2.21
C ARG A 232 -11.08 7.13 -2.26
N SER A 233 -10.33 7.43 -3.33
CA SER A 233 -9.78 8.78 -3.53
C SER A 233 -10.89 9.83 -3.62
N ASP A 234 -10.71 10.91 -2.87
CA ASP A 234 -11.55 12.11 -2.89
C ASP A 234 -10.65 13.33 -3.01
N LEU A 235 -10.86 14.14 -4.02
CA LEU A 235 -10.06 15.35 -4.26
C LEU A 235 -10.25 16.41 -3.17
N LEU A 236 -11.33 16.34 -2.39
CA LEU A 236 -11.59 17.26 -1.29
C LEU A 236 -10.90 16.86 0.03
N ASP A 237 -10.44 15.60 0.12
CA ASP A 237 -9.75 15.05 1.30
C ASP A 237 -8.63 14.09 0.84
N PRO A 238 -7.61 14.57 0.11
CA PRO A 238 -6.59 13.72 -0.49
C PRO A 238 -5.71 13.00 0.54
N GLU A 239 -5.52 13.57 1.72
CA GLU A 239 -4.66 13.00 2.77
C GLU A 239 -5.27 11.74 3.43
N ASN A 240 -6.60 11.74 3.63
CA ASN A 240 -7.30 10.65 4.30
C ASN A 240 -8.01 9.70 3.35
N THR A 241 -7.76 9.80 2.04
CA THR A 241 -8.44 9.01 1.01
C THR A 241 -7.48 8.36 0.03
N GLY A 242 -7.97 7.40 -0.75
CA GLY A 242 -7.16 6.60 -1.66
C GLY A 242 -6.19 5.68 -0.93
N LYS A 243 -6.53 5.25 0.30
CA LYS A 243 -5.63 4.47 1.16
C LYS A 243 -6.37 3.52 2.12
N PRO A 244 -5.68 2.53 2.68
CA PRO A 244 -6.15 1.80 3.86
C PRO A 244 -6.33 2.76 5.05
N ILE A 245 -7.38 2.55 5.84
CA ILE A 245 -7.69 3.31 7.06
C ILE A 245 -7.90 2.40 8.27
N GLY A 246 -7.89 1.10 8.06
CA GLY A 246 -8.03 0.12 9.14
C GLY A 246 -7.50 -1.25 8.76
N MET A 247 -6.92 -1.95 9.73
CA MET A 247 -6.42 -3.31 9.57
C MET A 247 -6.84 -4.17 10.76
N LEU A 248 -7.33 -5.36 10.47
CA LEU A 248 -7.53 -6.47 11.41
C LEU A 248 -6.62 -7.61 10.96
N TYR A 249 -5.68 -7.99 11.79
CA TYR A 249 -4.77 -9.08 11.49
C TYR A 249 -4.63 -10.03 12.68
N GLY A 250 -4.79 -11.32 12.43
CA GLY A 250 -4.63 -12.31 13.48
C GLY A 250 -5.37 -13.61 13.20
N ARG A 251 -5.34 -14.50 14.19
CA ARG A 251 -6.09 -15.76 14.17
C ARG A 251 -6.91 -15.86 15.44
N PRO A 252 -8.20 -15.53 15.39
CA PRO A 252 -9.08 -15.72 16.54
C PRO A 252 -9.27 -17.20 16.84
N ALA A 253 -9.64 -17.52 18.08
CA ALA A 253 -9.92 -18.89 18.51
C ALA A 253 -11.10 -19.50 17.72
N GLU A 254 -12.09 -18.66 17.43
CA GLU A 254 -13.29 -19.03 16.66
C GLU A 254 -13.35 -18.20 15.38
N LYS A 255 -13.55 -18.86 14.25
CA LYS A 255 -13.65 -18.21 12.93
C LYS A 255 -14.83 -17.22 12.86
N ASP A 256 -15.90 -17.51 13.56
CA ASP A 256 -17.06 -16.63 13.68
C ASP A 256 -16.71 -15.24 14.23
N MET A 257 -15.66 -15.12 15.04
CA MET A 257 -15.18 -13.81 15.51
C MET A 257 -14.64 -12.96 14.36
N LEU A 258 -13.93 -13.57 13.39
CA LEU A 258 -13.47 -12.86 12.19
C LEU A 258 -14.67 -12.37 11.38
N HIS A 259 -15.58 -13.27 11.02
CA HIS A 259 -16.78 -12.94 10.24
C HIS A 259 -17.60 -11.84 10.93
N ARG A 260 -17.75 -11.94 12.27
CA ARG A 260 -18.47 -10.97 13.07
C ARG A 260 -17.79 -9.59 13.02
N GLN A 261 -16.49 -9.50 13.25
CA GLN A 261 -15.77 -8.24 13.26
C GLN A 261 -15.78 -7.58 11.87
N VAL A 262 -15.61 -8.34 10.81
CA VAL A 262 -15.69 -7.85 9.42
C VAL A 262 -17.10 -7.35 9.10
N MET A 263 -18.14 -8.10 9.47
CA MET A 263 -19.53 -7.70 9.28
C MET A 263 -19.85 -6.41 10.04
N LEU A 264 -19.44 -6.32 11.30
CA LEU A 264 -19.68 -5.13 12.12
C LEU A 264 -18.93 -3.90 11.58
N ALA A 265 -17.69 -4.05 11.10
CA ALA A 265 -16.99 -2.99 10.42
C ALA A 265 -17.73 -2.51 9.17
N GLY A 266 -18.23 -3.44 8.32
CA GLY A 266 -19.03 -3.11 7.16
C GLY A 266 -20.31 -2.35 7.51
N LEU A 267 -20.99 -2.75 8.59
CA LEU A 267 -22.19 -2.06 9.09
C LEU A 267 -21.84 -0.66 9.64
N TYR A 268 -20.76 -0.53 10.42
CA TYR A 268 -20.32 0.74 11.00
C TYR A 268 -19.95 1.76 9.93
N PHE A 269 -19.06 1.41 9.00
CA PHE A 269 -18.62 2.30 7.93
C PHE A 269 -19.65 2.46 6.82
N GLY A 270 -20.61 1.54 6.70
CA GLY A 270 -21.53 1.48 5.57
C GLY A 270 -20.81 1.10 4.28
N TYR A 271 -19.75 0.30 4.36
CA TYR A 271 -18.93 -0.13 3.24
C TYR A 271 -19.25 -1.56 2.80
N PRO A 272 -19.21 -1.87 1.50
CA PRO A 272 -19.29 -3.23 1.00
C PRO A 272 -18.00 -4.01 1.30
N ILE A 273 -18.15 -5.35 1.38
CA ILE A 273 -17.10 -6.27 1.80
C ILE A 273 -16.78 -7.20 0.64
N TRP A 274 -15.51 -7.30 0.28
CA TRP A 274 -14.96 -8.27 -0.65
C TRP A 274 -14.08 -9.26 0.09
N TYR A 275 -14.27 -10.52 -0.17
CA TYR A 275 -13.46 -11.60 0.36
C TYR A 275 -12.92 -12.45 -0.80
N GLU A 276 -11.80 -13.11 -0.59
CA GLU A 276 -11.31 -14.07 -1.56
C GLU A 276 -12.27 -15.25 -1.66
N HIS A 277 -12.73 -15.56 -2.88
CA HIS A 277 -13.71 -16.62 -3.09
C HIS A 277 -13.06 -18.01 -2.98
N THR A 278 -12.82 -18.43 -1.75
CA THR A 278 -12.25 -19.72 -1.36
C THR A 278 -13.29 -20.58 -0.63
N ALA A 279 -12.80 -21.57 0.10
CA ALA A 279 -13.59 -22.46 0.95
C ALA A 279 -14.21 -21.78 2.18
N ASP A 280 -14.10 -20.47 2.35
CA ASP A 280 -14.67 -19.78 3.50
C ASP A 280 -16.14 -19.39 3.28
N ASP A 281 -17.00 -19.73 4.23
CA ASP A 281 -18.43 -19.52 4.13
C ASP A 281 -18.88 -18.11 4.59
N TYR A 282 -18.27 -17.05 4.02
CA TYR A 282 -18.80 -15.70 4.19
C TYR A 282 -20.24 -15.57 3.70
N TRP A 283 -20.57 -16.23 2.58
CA TRP A 283 -21.92 -16.21 2.05
C TRP A 283 -22.95 -16.77 3.03
N GLY A 284 -22.71 -17.95 3.59
CA GLY A 284 -23.59 -18.59 4.56
C GLY A 284 -23.76 -17.74 5.81
N TYR A 285 -22.63 -17.28 6.38
CA TYR A 285 -22.63 -16.43 7.56
C TYR A 285 -23.45 -15.14 7.40
N PHE A 286 -23.29 -14.44 6.27
CA PHE A 286 -24.03 -13.21 5.97
C PHE A 286 -25.49 -13.46 5.60
N LYS A 287 -25.79 -14.60 4.93
CA LYS A 287 -27.14 -15.02 4.58
C LYS A 287 -27.98 -15.27 5.83
N GLU A 288 -27.48 -16.05 6.77
CA GLU A 288 -28.17 -16.35 8.03
C GLU A 288 -28.52 -15.09 8.83
N ARG A 289 -27.70 -14.05 8.72
CA ARG A 289 -27.89 -12.77 9.43
C ARG A 289 -28.60 -11.71 8.60
N GLY A 290 -29.10 -12.06 7.41
CA GLY A 290 -29.81 -11.13 6.52
C GLY A 290 -28.95 -9.95 6.03
N LYS A 291 -27.63 -10.17 5.84
CA LYS A 291 -26.65 -9.12 5.48
C LYS A 291 -25.98 -9.35 4.12
N LEU A 292 -26.52 -10.21 3.27
CA LEU A 292 -25.96 -10.48 1.93
C LEU A 292 -25.75 -9.22 1.08
N GLY A 293 -26.54 -8.18 1.30
CA GLY A 293 -26.40 -6.91 0.59
C GLY A 293 -25.08 -6.17 0.87
N TYR A 294 -24.36 -6.55 1.95
CA TYR A 294 -23.06 -6.00 2.28
C TYR A 294 -21.90 -6.71 1.57
N LEU A 295 -22.10 -7.90 1.01
CA LEU A 295 -21.09 -8.60 0.22
C LEU A 295 -21.01 -7.98 -1.18
N GLY A 296 -19.83 -7.50 -1.55
CA GLY A 296 -19.53 -6.96 -2.87
C GLY A 296 -19.65 -8.03 -3.97
N LYS A 297 -20.14 -7.65 -5.14
CA LYS A 297 -20.04 -8.48 -6.35
C LYS A 297 -18.59 -8.55 -6.81
N TYR A 298 -18.28 -9.54 -7.64
CA TYR A 298 -16.97 -9.60 -8.28
C TYR A 298 -16.63 -8.25 -8.92
N PRO A 299 -15.43 -7.68 -8.66
CA PRO A 299 -15.01 -6.46 -9.33
C PRO A 299 -14.91 -6.68 -10.83
N THR A 300 -15.47 -5.76 -11.61
CA THR A 300 -15.55 -5.90 -13.07
C THR A 300 -14.17 -6.00 -13.73
N SER A 301 -13.20 -5.28 -13.15
CA SER A 301 -11.80 -5.28 -13.59
C SER A 301 -11.08 -6.62 -13.37
N LEU A 302 -11.55 -7.44 -12.43
CA LEU A 302 -10.99 -8.75 -12.09
C LEU A 302 -11.71 -9.92 -12.78
N ILE A 303 -12.75 -9.63 -13.57
CA ILE A 303 -13.50 -10.66 -14.31
C ILE A 303 -12.86 -10.87 -15.67
N ASP A 304 -12.54 -12.13 -15.98
CA ASP A 304 -12.12 -12.52 -17.32
C ASP A 304 -13.23 -12.18 -18.32
N PRO A 305 -12.96 -11.35 -19.35
CA PRO A 305 -13.95 -10.94 -20.34
C PRO A 305 -14.70 -12.12 -21.01
N THR A 306 -14.02 -13.25 -21.15
CA THR A 306 -14.60 -14.47 -21.76
C THR A 306 -15.58 -15.20 -20.87
N LYS A 307 -15.59 -14.90 -19.55
CA LYS A 307 -16.42 -15.58 -18.54
C LYS A 307 -17.37 -14.63 -17.80
N ARG A 308 -17.54 -13.41 -18.31
CA ARG A 308 -18.24 -12.31 -17.63
C ARG A 308 -19.67 -12.67 -17.19
N GLU A 309 -20.47 -13.27 -18.04
CA GLU A 309 -21.86 -13.59 -17.74
C GLU A 309 -22.03 -14.54 -16.55
N THR A 310 -21.09 -15.48 -16.40
CA THR A 310 -21.13 -16.47 -15.31
C THR A 310 -20.63 -15.89 -14.01
N GLN A 311 -19.57 -15.07 -14.04
CA GLN A 311 -18.89 -14.54 -12.87
C GLN A 311 -19.57 -13.30 -12.27
N ASP A 312 -20.30 -12.52 -13.09
CA ASP A 312 -20.99 -11.30 -12.63
C ASP A 312 -22.07 -11.55 -11.54
N ARG A 313 -22.48 -12.81 -11.34
CA ARG A 313 -23.45 -13.21 -10.31
C ARG A 313 -22.81 -13.51 -8.97
N HIS A 314 -21.52 -13.72 -8.92
CA HIS A 314 -20.82 -14.14 -7.72
C HIS A 314 -20.49 -12.96 -6.79
N LYS A 315 -20.19 -13.25 -5.53
CA LYS A 315 -19.77 -12.32 -4.49
C LYS A 315 -18.32 -12.56 -4.14
N GLY A 316 -17.65 -11.51 -3.65
CA GLY A 316 -16.24 -11.57 -3.28
C GLY A 316 -15.30 -11.25 -4.45
N THR A 317 -14.12 -11.87 -4.48
CA THR A 317 -13.11 -11.73 -5.54
C THR A 317 -12.76 -13.09 -6.12
N PRO A 318 -12.66 -13.20 -7.47
CA PRO A 318 -12.31 -14.48 -8.08
C PRO A 318 -10.83 -14.80 -7.86
N ILE A 319 -10.50 -16.10 -7.77
CA ILE A 319 -9.15 -16.62 -7.78
C ILE A 319 -8.93 -17.30 -9.14
N THR A 320 -8.46 -16.54 -10.10
CA THR A 320 -8.12 -17.02 -11.44
C THR A 320 -6.78 -16.44 -11.85
N PRO A 321 -6.02 -17.05 -12.77
CA PRO A 321 -4.78 -16.44 -13.26
C PRO A 321 -4.98 -15.01 -13.73
N PHE A 322 -6.08 -14.71 -14.43
CA PHE A 322 -6.42 -13.37 -14.86
C PHE A 322 -6.60 -12.37 -13.71
N SER A 323 -7.41 -12.73 -12.70
CA SER A 323 -7.65 -11.85 -11.55
C SER A 323 -6.39 -11.63 -10.71
N LEU A 324 -5.55 -12.67 -10.56
CA LEU A 324 -4.30 -12.59 -9.83
C LEU A 324 -3.30 -11.65 -10.51
N THR A 325 -3.14 -11.77 -11.84
CA THR A 325 -2.30 -10.84 -12.61
C THR A 325 -2.81 -9.40 -12.46
N LYS A 326 -4.12 -9.17 -12.58
CA LYS A 326 -4.70 -7.83 -12.43
C LYS A 326 -4.55 -7.24 -11.03
N GLN A 327 -4.67 -8.06 -9.99
CA GLN A 327 -4.39 -7.63 -8.61
C GLN A 327 -2.92 -7.23 -8.45
N LEU A 328 -1.99 -7.99 -9.03
CA LEU A 328 -0.57 -7.67 -9.00
C LEU A 328 -0.26 -6.38 -9.76
N ASP A 329 -0.78 -6.20 -10.98
CA ASP A 329 -0.64 -4.97 -11.78
C ASP A 329 -1.11 -3.73 -10.98
N ASN A 330 -2.28 -3.84 -10.32
CA ASN A 330 -2.82 -2.76 -9.49
C ASN A 330 -1.94 -2.48 -8.27
N GLY A 331 -1.38 -3.51 -7.66
CA GLY A 331 -0.42 -3.39 -6.55
C GLY A 331 0.86 -2.69 -6.99
N ILE A 332 1.46 -3.11 -8.10
CA ILE A 332 2.67 -2.48 -8.68
C ILE A 332 2.41 -0.99 -8.88
N SER A 333 1.33 -0.64 -9.57
CA SER A 333 0.96 0.76 -9.80
C SER A 333 0.75 1.54 -8.51
N PHE A 334 0.20 0.91 -7.46
CA PHE A 334 -0.01 1.56 -6.17
C PHE A 334 1.31 1.82 -5.43
N PHE A 335 2.20 0.84 -5.37
CA PHE A 335 3.51 0.99 -4.73
C PHE A 335 4.42 1.98 -5.47
N GLU A 336 4.24 2.13 -6.78
CA GLU A 336 4.95 3.15 -7.55
C GLU A 336 4.45 4.57 -7.27
N ASN A 337 3.13 4.77 -7.23
CA ASN A 337 2.55 6.11 -7.27
C ASN A 337 1.93 6.58 -5.94
N HIS A 338 1.69 5.67 -4.99
CA HIS A 338 0.92 5.92 -3.77
C HIS A 338 1.47 5.20 -2.55
N CYS A 339 2.73 4.79 -2.55
CA CYS A 339 3.35 4.09 -1.43
C CYS A 339 3.34 4.92 -0.13
N ASP A 340 3.41 6.24 -0.26
CA ASP A 340 3.29 7.22 0.80
C ASP A 340 1.98 7.13 1.61
N LYS A 341 0.94 6.57 1.01
CA LYS A 341 -0.39 6.39 1.61
C LYS A 341 -0.55 5.14 2.48
N ILE A 342 0.47 4.30 2.57
CA ILE A 342 0.46 3.11 3.42
C ILE A 342 0.91 3.49 4.83
N ASP A 343 0.07 3.25 5.85
CA ASP A 343 0.33 3.59 7.24
C ASP A 343 0.75 2.36 8.10
N TRP A 344 0.88 1.17 7.51
CA TRP A 344 1.24 -0.09 8.19
C TRP A 344 2.55 -0.66 7.64
N ILE A 345 3.56 -0.76 8.51
CA ILE A 345 4.86 -1.37 8.17
C ILE A 345 4.68 -2.85 7.77
N GLU A 346 3.70 -3.52 8.35
CA GLU A 346 3.40 -4.93 8.06
C GLU A 346 2.98 -5.16 6.60
N ILE A 347 2.30 -4.19 5.96
CA ILE A 347 1.97 -4.25 4.52
C ILE A 347 3.25 -4.13 3.70
N LEU A 348 4.13 -3.19 4.07
CA LEU A 348 5.39 -2.94 3.39
C LEU A 348 6.35 -4.14 3.52
N ASP A 349 6.44 -4.74 4.71
CA ASP A 349 7.25 -5.95 4.95
C ASP A 349 6.76 -7.14 4.13
N ASN A 350 5.44 -7.33 4.05
CA ASN A 350 4.87 -8.38 3.22
C ASN A 350 5.15 -8.14 1.74
N ALA A 351 5.12 -6.89 1.28
CA ALA A 351 5.40 -6.53 -0.12
C ALA A 351 6.86 -6.82 -0.50
N LEU A 352 7.82 -6.51 0.38
CA LEU A 352 9.25 -6.79 0.14
C LEU A 352 9.58 -8.28 0.02
N LEU A 353 8.80 -9.13 0.68
CA LEU A 353 9.04 -10.58 0.76
C LEU A 353 8.12 -11.38 -0.16
N PHE A 354 7.22 -10.71 -0.88
CA PHE A 354 6.14 -11.35 -1.61
C PHE A 354 6.65 -12.22 -2.76
N ASP A 355 6.20 -13.47 -2.71
CA ASP A 355 6.36 -14.43 -3.79
C ASP A 355 4.99 -14.66 -4.46
N PRO A 356 4.80 -14.24 -5.73
CA PRO A 356 3.55 -14.46 -6.46
C PRO A 356 3.16 -15.94 -6.60
N TYR A 357 4.13 -16.84 -6.51
CA TYR A 357 3.95 -18.29 -6.65
C TYR A 357 3.61 -18.99 -5.31
N ASP A 358 3.92 -18.36 -4.15
CA ASP A 358 3.58 -18.87 -2.80
C ASP A 358 2.84 -17.83 -1.97
N ARG A 359 1.62 -17.49 -2.36
CA ARG A 359 0.77 -16.47 -1.73
C ARG A 359 0.30 -16.81 -0.32
N THR A 360 0.40 -18.08 0.08
CA THR A 360 -0.19 -18.59 1.34
C THR A 360 0.44 -18.04 2.61
N LYS A 361 1.54 -17.31 2.50
CA LYS A 361 2.26 -16.69 3.63
C LYS A 361 2.00 -15.18 3.75
N PHE A 362 1.25 -14.60 2.82
CA PHE A 362 1.15 -13.16 2.63
C PHE A 362 -0.29 -12.65 2.79
N ASP A 363 -1.01 -13.14 3.79
CA ASP A 363 -2.42 -12.83 4.05
C ASP A 363 -2.68 -11.30 4.08
N ILE A 364 -1.74 -10.51 4.64
CA ILE A 364 -1.83 -9.04 4.70
C ILE A 364 -1.77 -8.44 3.30
N LEU A 365 -0.80 -8.86 2.49
CA LEU A 365 -0.63 -8.32 1.15
C LEU A 365 -1.75 -8.78 0.21
N VAL A 366 -2.22 -10.03 0.33
CA VAL A 366 -3.37 -10.52 -0.46
C VAL A 366 -4.61 -9.67 -0.19
N SER A 367 -4.92 -9.41 1.08
CA SER A 367 -6.01 -8.49 1.45
C SER A 367 -5.81 -7.08 0.89
N PHE A 368 -4.57 -6.59 0.90
CA PHE A 368 -4.22 -5.28 0.36
C PHE A 368 -4.41 -5.22 -1.16
N LEU A 369 -3.95 -6.21 -1.91
CA LEU A 369 -4.12 -6.28 -3.36
C LEU A 369 -5.60 -6.35 -3.77
N ILE A 370 -6.42 -7.08 -3.02
CA ILE A 370 -7.87 -7.09 -3.20
C ILE A 370 -8.43 -5.69 -2.93
N LEU A 371 -8.05 -5.07 -1.81
CA LEU A 371 -8.54 -3.74 -1.42
C LEU A 371 -8.23 -2.70 -2.50
N ILE A 372 -6.98 -2.61 -2.94
CA ILE A 372 -6.57 -1.63 -3.95
C ILE A 372 -7.31 -1.86 -5.27
N SER A 373 -7.44 -3.10 -5.72
CA SER A 373 -8.19 -3.42 -6.94
C SER A 373 -9.63 -2.94 -6.87
N VAL A 374 -10.28 -3.06 -5.71
CA VAL A 374 -11.65 -2.59 -5.49
C VAL A 374 -11.74 -1.08 -5.35
N LEU A 375 -10.76 -0.44 -4.70
CA LEU A 375 -10.74 1.02 -4.54
C LEU A 375 -10.50 1.75 -5.87
N MET A 376 -9.68 1.19 -6.75
CA MET A 376 -9.40 1.73 -8.08
C MET A 376 -10.59 1.56 -9.05
N GLU A 377 -11.48 0.61 -8.79
CA GLU A 377 -12.67 0.43 -9.63
C GLU A 377 -13.64 1.61 -9.44
N ARG A 378 -14.13 2.18 -10.54
CA ARG A 378 -15.13 3.25 -10.47
C ARG A 378 -16.43 2.73 -9.85
N PRO A 379 -16.93 3.33 -8.76
CA PRO A 379 -18.16 2.88 -8.15
C PRO A 379 -19.33 3.09 -9.13
N ILE A 380 -20.15 2.05 -9.29
CA ILE A 380 -21.41 2.18 -10.03
C ILE A 380 -22.34 3.07 -9.20
N LYS A 381 -22.53 4.32 -9.65
CA LYS A 381 -23.52 5.20 -9.01
C LYS A 381 -24.88 4.53 -9.13
N PRO A 382 -25.64 4.39 -8.03
CA PRO A 382 -27.02 3.96 -8.14
C PRO A 382 -27.78 4.91 -9.09
N PRO A 383 -28.71 4.40 -9.92
CA PRO A 383 -29.48 5.27 -10.79
C PRO A 383 -30.14 6.36 -9.94
N PRO A 384 -30.16 7.62 -10.42
CA PRO A 384 -30.80 8.70 -9.70
C PRO A 384 -32.23 8.28 -9.34
N LYS A 385 -32.61 8.50 -8.08
CA LYS A 385 -34.01 8.26 -7.69
C LYS A 385 -34.87 9.01 -8.68
N LYS A 386 -35.72 8.32 -9.42
CA LYS A 386 -36.74 8.97 -10.24
C LYS A 386 -37.54 9.85 -9.29
N THR A 387 -37.31 11.16 -9.34
CA THR A 387 -38.18 12.12 -8.68
C THR A 387 -39.54 11.87 -9.28
N PRO A 388 -40.57 11.55 -8.48
CA PRO A 388 -41.89 11.42 -9.05
C PRO A 388 -42.20 12.72 -9.79
N LEU A 389 -42.51 12.62 -11.08
CA LEU A 389 -43.02 13.78 -11.85
C LEU A 389 -44.25 14.25 -11.10
N VAL A 390 -44.11 15.36 -10.37
CA VAL A 390 -45.27 16.09 -9.85
C VAL A 390 -46.00 16.60 -11.08
N GLN A 391 -47.06 15.90 -11.47
CA GLN A 391 -47.98 16.42 -12.46
C GLN A 391 -48.58 17.68 -11.86
N VAL A 392 -48.02 18.85 -12.27
CA VAL A 392 -48.67 20.14 -12.00
C VAL A 392 -49.86 20.22 -12.96
N TYR A 393 -51.03 19.86 -12.46
CA TYR A 393 -52.26 20.14 -13.20
C TYR A 393 -52.42 21.67 -13.24
N PRO A 394 -52.62 22.29 -14.43
CA PRO A 394 -52.91 23.70 -14.49
C PRO A 394 -54.23 23.93 -13.80
N THR A 395 -54.26 24.75 -12.75
CA THR A 395 -55.48 25.23 -12.13
C THR A 395 -56.30 26.01 -13.17
N GLN A 396 -57.41 25.46 -13.60
CA GLN A 396 -58.37 26.21 -14.43
C GLN A 396 -58.83 27.45 -13.64
N LYS A 397 -58.45 28.63 -14.13
CA LYS A 397 -59.06 29.88 -13.68
C LYS A 397 -60.53 29.88 -14.15
N THR A 398 -61.43 29.62 -13.25
CA THR A 398 -62.85 29.90 -13.46
C THR A 398 -63.04 31.44 -13.57
N VAL A 399 -63.23 31.91 -14.78
CA VAL A 399 -63.70 33.32 -14.99
C VAL A 399 -65.17 33.29 -14.75
N TYR A 400 -65.64 33.98 -13.69
CA TYR A 400 -67.03 34.35 -13.52
C TYR A 400 -67.28 35.66 -14.25
N ASN A 401 -68.22 35.59 -15.23
CA ASN A 401 -68.85 36.81 -15.81
C ASN A 401 -69.88 37.40 -14.86
#